data_31b217383c1c48a3293718f112d81cb6
#
_entry.id   31b217383c1c48a3293718f112d81cb6
#
_cell.length_a   1.000
_cell.length_b   1.000
_cell.length_c   1.000
_cell.angle_alpha   90.00
_cell.angle_beta   90.00
_cell.angle_gamma   90.00
#
_symmetry.space_group_name_H-M   'P 1'
#
loop_
_entity.id
_entity.type
_entity.pdbx_description
1 polymer ?
#
loop_
_entity_poly.entity_id
_entity_poly.type
_entity_poly.pdbx_seq_one_letter_code
_entity_poly.pdbx_strand_id
1 'polypeptide(L)'
;MHVVVTGGAGFLGSRLARELLAAGSLAVAGGAPRALSRLTLVDRVPVPPDLAADSRVAVVLGDLGDPAFAQNALAGAELIFHLAAAVSGECEADFDLGLRANLQATQALLASCRALGTSPVVVFTSSLAVFGGSAETVIADDTWPVPQTSYGTQKVMCEYLLADYTRKGFLNGRAVRLMTVSVRPGRPNAAASGFLSGIVREPLAGQRAVCPVDPGTQVALASPAKAVGALLCAATASDQAWGGRTALTMPAL
;
A
#
# COMPACT_ATOMS: atom_id res chain seq x y z
N MET A 1 21.42 0.08 -2.30
CA MET A 1 20.17 0.69 -1.84
C MET A 1 19.41 -0.29 -0.96
N HIS A 2 18.94 0.17 0.20
CA HIS A 2 18.09 -0.60 1.11
C HIS A 2 16.62 -0.22 0.93
N VAL A 3 15.79 -1.19 0.55
CA VAL A 3 14.34 -1.04 0.38
C VAL A 3 13.62 -1.81 1.48
N VAL A 4 12.57 -1.21 2.05
CA VAL A 4 11.68 -1.85 3.01
C VAL A 4 10.27 -1.96 2.42
N VAL A 5 9.64 -3.12 2.55
CA VAL A 5 8.25 -3.34 2.18
C VAL A 5 7.50 -3.83 3.42
N THR A 6 6.60 -3.02 3.94
CA THR A 6 5.69 -3.44 5.02
C THR A 6 4.45 -4.09 4.41
N GLY A 7 3.89 -5.10 5.07
CA GLY A 7 2.89 -5.95 4.44
C GLY A 7 3.52 -6.90 3.40
N GLY A 8 4.79 -7.27 3.60
CA GLY A 8 5.61 -8.03 2.64
C GLY A 8 5.11 -9.44 2.37
N ALA A 9 4.39 -10.06 3.31
CA ALA A 9 3.74 -11.36 3.13
C ALA A 9 2.39 -11.26 2.41
N GLY A 10 1.81 -10.06 2.35
CA GLY A 10 0.54 -9.81 1.69
C GLY A 10 0.59 -9.98 0.16
N PHE A 11 -0.58 -10.04 -0.46
CA PHE A 11 -0.73 -10.27 -1.90
C PHE A 11 0.07 -9.28 -2.77
N LEU A 12 -0.12 -7.98 -2.55
CA LEU A 12 0.61 -6.96 -3.32
C LEU A 12 2.06 -6.83 -2.84
N GLY A 13 2.32 -6.94 -1.53
CA GLY A 13 3.66 -6.83 -0.97
C GLY A 13 4.61 -7.90 -1.49
N SER A 14 4.19 -9.16 -1.51
CA SER A 14 5.00 -10.26 -2.04
C SER A 14 5.21 -10.16 -3.55
N ARG A 15 4.22 -9.66 -4.31
CA ARG A 15 4.37 -9.40 -5.74
C ARG A 15 5.35 -8.26 -6.00
N LEU A 16 5.22 -7.14 -5.27
CA LEU A 16 6.14 -6.01 -5.36
C LEU A 16 7.58 -6.44 -5.02
N ALA A 17 7.75 -7.26 -3.99
CA ALA A 17 9.05 -7.79 -3.61
C ALA A 17 9.70 -8.58 -4.76
N ARG A 18 8.95 -9.45 -5.45
CA ARG A 18 9.45 -10.20 -6.62
C ARG A 18 9.84 -9.28 -7.77
N GLU A 19 9.03 -8.26 -8.08
CA GLU A 19 9.35 -7.28 -9.13
C GLU A 19 10.63 -6.48 -8.79
N LEU A 20 10.80 -6.06 -7.53
CA LEU A 20 12.01 -5.37 -7.07
C LEU A 20 13.26 -6.26 -7.18
N LEU A 21 13.16 -7.53 -6.78
CA LEU A 21 14.25 -8.49 -6.86
C LEU A 21 14.62 -8.82 -8.31
N ALA A 22 13.62 -8.96 -9.19
CA ALA A 22 13.82 -9.20 -10.62
C ALA A 22 14.47 -8.00 -11.33
N ALA A 23 14.06 -6.78 -10.99
CA ALA A 23 14.64 -5.55 -11.54
C ALA A 23 16.10 -5.35 -11.07
N GLY A 24 16.43 -5.74 -9.84
CA GLY A 24 17.77 -5.65 -9.27
C GLY A 24 18.30 -4.23 -9.03
N SER A 25 17.65 -3.21 -9.59
CA SER A 25 17.98 -1.80 -9.42
C SER A 25 16.76 -0.90 -9.60
N LEU A 26 16.79 0.31 -9.03
CA LEU A 26 15.70 1.27 -9.16
C LEU A 26 16.24 2.72 -9.15
N ALA A 27 15.65 3.58 -9.99
CA ALA A 27 15.91 5.02 -10.04
C ALA A 27 14.92 5.76 -9.12
N VAL A 28 15.24 5.86 -7.83
CA VAL A 28 14.34 6.46 -6.83
C VAL A 28 14.28 7.98 -7.00
N ALA A 29 13.07 8.55 -6.96
CA ALA A 29 12.81 10.00 -7.03
C ALA A 29 13.46 10.70 -8.25
N GLY A 30 13.51 10.00 -9.40
CA GLY A 30 14.12 10.53 -10.61
C GLY A 30 15.66 10.56 -10.61
N GLY A 31 16.29 9.98 -9.58
CA GLY A 31 17.74 9.87 -9.49
C GLY A 31 18.33 8.80 -10.44
N ALA A 32 19.63 8.61 -10.39
CA ALA A 32 20.29 7.53 -11.13
C ALA A 32 19.87 6.15 -10.60
N PRO A 33 19.79 5.11 -11.47
CA PRO A 33 19.52 3.75 -11.03
C PRO A 33 20.56 3.27 -10.02
N ARG A 34 20.11 2.71 -8.90
CA ARG A 34 20.95 2.17 -7.83
C ARG A 34 20.60 0.72 -7.57
N ALA A 35 21.64 -0.13 -7.45
CA ALA A 35 21.47 -1.55 -7.20
C ALA A 35 20.73 -1.81 -5.87
N LEU A 36 19.78 -2.74 -5.88
CA LEU A 36 19.09 -3.24 -4.71
C LEU A 36 20.05 -4.18 -3.94
N SER A 37 20.63 -3.68 -2.86
CA SER A 37 21.55 -4.46 -2.03
C SER A 37 20.85 -5.18 -0.86
N ARG A 38 19.71 -4.64 -0.40
CA ARG A 38 18.92 -5.23 0.68
C ARG A 38 17.44 -4.94 0.49
N LEU A 39 16.60 -5.95 0.67
CA LEU A 39 15.16 -5.85 0.72
C LEU A 39 14.68 -6.38 2.08
N THR A 40 14.15 -5.52 2.93
CA THR A 40 13.54 -5.93 4.19
C THR A 40 12.04 -6.07 4.01
N LEU A 41 11.51 -7.27 4.27
CA LEU A 41 10.09 -7.57 4.24
C LEU A 41 9.56 -7.62 5.67
N VAL A 42 8.70 -6.67 6.02
CA VAL A 42 8.12 -6.53 7.35
C VAL A 42 6.68 -7.00 7.33
N ASP A 43 6.32 -7.95 8.17
CA ASP A 43 4.94 -8.44 8.30
C ASP A 43 4.70 -9.06 9.67
N ARG A 44 3.44 -9.39 10.00
CA ARG A 44 3.05 -10.15 11.20
C ARG A 44 3.10 -11.66 10.97
N VAL A 45 3.17 -12.09 9.71
CA VAL A 45 3.22 -13.49 9.29
C VAL A 45 4.41 -13.74 8.37
N PRO A 46 4.89 -15.00 8.28
CA PRO A 46 6.00 -15.34 7.40
C PRO A 46 5.72 -15.02 5.94
N VAL A 47 6.74 -14.54 5.23
CA VAL A 47 6.68 -14.32 3.78
C VAL A 47 6.77 -15.64 3.00
N PRO A 48 6.36 -15.66 1.71
CA PRO A 48 6.53 -16.83 0.85
C PRO A 48 7.98 -17.35 0.83
N PRO A 49 8.20 -18.69 0.83
CA PRO A 49 9.53 -19.28 0.91
C PRO A 49 10.50 -18.86 -0.19
N ASP A 50 10.00 -18.61 -1.41
CA ASP A 50 10.79 -18.13 -2.54
C ASP A 50 11.43 -16.75 -2.26
N LEU A 51 10.72 -15.89 -1.55
CA LEU A 51 11.24 -14.58 -1.13
C LEU A 51 12.23 -14.71 0.02
N ALA A 52 11.93 -15.57 1.01
CA ALA A 52 12.83 -15.79 2.15
C ALA A 52 14.18 -16.43 1.74
N ALA A 53 14.22 -17.13 0.60
CA ALA A 53 15.43 -17.79 0.09
C ALA A 53 16.39 -16.86 -0.65
N ASP A 54 15.96 -15.65 -1.08
CA ASP A 54 16.86 -14.71 -1.78
C ASP A 54 17.82 -14.06 -0.78
N SER A 55 19.11 -14.12 -1.05
CA SER A 55 20.16 -13.62 -0.15
C SER A 55 20.11 -12.12 0.13
N ARG A 56 19.40 -11.34 -0.69
CA ARG A 56 19.17 -9.90 -0.50
C ARG A 56 18.01 -9.63 0.45
N VAL A 57 17.19 -10.64 0.77
CA VAL A 57 15.97 -10.49 1.57
C VAL A 57 16.25 -10.71 3.05
N ALA A 58 15.79 -9.78 3.86
CA ALA A 58 15.68 -9.92 5.31
C ALA A 58 14.20 -9.93 5.70
N VAL A 59 13.74 -10.96 6.40
CA VAL A 59 12.37 -11.07 6.91
C VAL A 59 12.35 -10.60 8.36
N VAL A 60 11.45 -9.65 8.67
CA VAL A 60 11.30 -9.07 10.02
C VAL A 60 9.84 -9.21 10.44
N LEU A 61 9.59 -10.07 11.43
CA LEU A 61 8.24 -10.38 11.91
C LEU A 61 7.92 -9.57 13.17
N GLY A 62 6.79 -8.85 13.13
CA GLY A 62 6.31 -8.08 14.27
C GLY A 62 5.21 -7.09 13.93
N ASP A 63 4.85 -6.26 14.88
CA ASP A 63 3.79 -5.26 14.77
C ASP A 63 4.38 -3.85 14.60
N LEU A 64 4.09 -3.22 13.46
CA LEU A 64 4.49 -1.83 13.19
C LEU A 64 3.84 -0.81 14.15
N GLY A 65 2.77 -1.18 14.84
CA GLY A 65 2.18 -0.36 15.89
C GLY A 65 3.05 -0.19 17.13
N ASP A 66 4.06 -1.07 17.31
CA ASP A 66 5.10 -0.89 18.32
C ASP A 66 6.19 0.07 17.79
N PRO A 67 6.38 1.25 18.41
CA PRO A 67 7.35 2.24 17.94
C PRO A 67 8.80 1.73 17.94
N ALA A 68 9.20 0.91 18.93
CA ALA A 68 10.54 0.36 18.99
C ALA A 68 10.77 -0.67 17.86
N PHE A 69 9.78 -1.51 17.60
CA PHE A 69 9.81 -2.42 16.47
C PHE A 69 9.88 -1.67 15.14
N ALA A 70 9.03 -0.65 14.92
CA ALA A 70 9.01 0.14 13.70
C ALA A 70 10.37 0.81 13.46
N GLN A 71 10.98 1.41 14.47
CA GLN A 71 12.30 2.03 14.38
C GLN A 71 13.39 1.03 13.95
N ASN A 72 13.40 -0.15 14.55
CA ASN A 72 14.37 -1.20 14.22
C ASN A 72 14.15 -1.75 12.80
N ALA A 73 12.90 -2.00 12.42
CA ALA A 73 12.55 -2.55 11.11
C ALA A 73 12.91 -1.61 9.95
N LEU A 74 12.90 -0.29 10.19
CA LEU A 74 13.19 0.72 9.18
C LEU A 74 14.63 1.22 9.20
N ALA A 75 15.49 0.71 10.09
CA ALA A 75 16.86 1.18 10.24
C ALA A 75 17.63 1.13 8.91
N GLY A 76 18.16 2.28 8.48
CA GLY A 76 18.92 2.44 7.24
C GLY A 76 18.08 2.35 5.95
N ALA A 77 16.75 2.38 6.02
CA ALA A 77 15.88 2.40 4.85
C ALA A 77 16.06 3.68 4.03
N GLU A 78 16.17 3.53 2.72
CA GLU A 78 16.24 4.63 1.74
C GLU A 78 14.94 4.78 0.96
N LEU A 79 14.23 3.65 0.72
CA LEU A 79 12.93 3.59 0.10
C LEU A 79 12.03 2.65 0.92
N ILE A 80 10.84 3.11 1.24
CA ILE A 80 9.86 2.35 2.01
C ILE A 80 8.56 2.27 1.22
N PHE A 81 8.08 1.05 0.96
CA PHE A 81 6.73 0.80 0.48
C PHE A 81 5.86 0.39 1.67
N HIS A 82 4.92 1.23 2.04
CA HIS A 82 4.02 0.97 3.17
C HIS A 82 2.69 0.39 2.68
N LEU A 83 2.59 -0.96 2.71
CA LEU A 83 1.41 -1.72 2.29
C LEU A 83 0.68 -2.40 3.46
N ALA A 84 1.32 -2.49 4.63
CA ALA A 84 0.69 -3.07 5.82
C ALA A 84 -0.58 -2.31 6.19
N ALA A 85 -1.70 -3.00 6.29
CA ALA A 85 -2.99 -2.43 6.68
C ALA A 85 -4.00 -3.54 7.01
N ALA A 86 -4.92 -3.27 7.93
CA ALA A 86 -6.18 -4.00 8.02
C ALA A 86 -7.09 -3.60 6.86
N VAL A 87 -7.88 -4.56 6.33
CA VAL A 87 -8.77 -4.32 5.19
C VAL A 87 -10.12 -3.73 5.62
N SER A 88 -10.88 -3.22 4.65
CA SER A 88 -12.11 -2.46 4.92
C SER A 88 -13.12 -3.18 5.81
N GLY A 89 -13.42 -4.45 5.56
CA GLY A 89 -14.37 -5.19 6.38
C GLY A 89 -13.88 -5.50 7.79
N GLU A 90 -12.57 -5.66 7.99
CA GLU A 90 -11.98 -5.80 9.32
C GLU A 90 -12.13 -4.50 10.12
N CYS A 91 -11.90 -3.36 9.49
CA CYS A 91 -12.04 -2.05 10.13
C CYS A 91 -13.49 -1.69 10.49
N GLU A 92 -14.46 -2.18 9.72
CA GLU A 92 -15.89 -2.02 10.04
C GLU A 92 -16.33 -2.97 11.16
N ALA A 93 -15.78 -4.17 11.21
CA ALA A 93 -16.08 -5.15 12.25
C ALA A 93 -15.40 -4.83 13.59
N ASP A 94 -14.19 -4.27 13.56
CA ASP A 94 -13.41 -3.87 14.74
C ASP A 94 -12.74 -2.51 14.46
N PHE A 95 -13.38 -1.46 14.96
CA PHE A 95 -12.91 -0.07 14.82
C PHE A 95 -11.52 0.14 15.42
N ASP A 96 -11.26 -0.44 16.59
CA ASP A 96 -9.98 -0.29 17.29
C ASP A 96 -8.86 -1.05 16.58
N LEU A 97 -9.14 -2.21 15.99
CA LEU A 97 -8.20 -2.90 15.11
C LEU A 97 -7.79 -2.00 13.94
N GLY A 98 -8.77 -1.36 13.30
CA GLY A 98 -8.51 -0.43 12.20
C GLY A 98 -7.62 0.74 12.63
N LEU A 99 -7.92 1.38 13.76
CA LEU A 99 -7.09 2.46 14.30
C LEU A 99 -5.66 2.00 14.58
N ARG A 100 -5.49 0.85 15.24
CA ARG A 100 -4.15 0.32 15.54
C ARG A 100 -3.37 -0.02 14.29
N ALA A 101 -3.97 -0.82 13.41
CA ALA A 101 -3.27 -1.39 12.25
C ALA A 101 -3.04 -0.37 11.11
N ASN A 102 -3.91 0.61 10.94
CA ASN A 102 -3.83 1.56 9.83
C ASN A 102 -3.26 2.91 10.28
N LEU A 103 -3.84 3.54 11.31
CA LEU A 103 -3.43 4.87 11.72
C LEU A 103 -2.20 4.85 12.62
N GLN A 104 -2.24 4.14 13.75
CA GLN A 104 -1.14 4.14 14.73
C GLN A 104 0.12 3.50 14.16
N ALA A 105 0.00 2.40 13.41
CA ALA A 105 1.14 1.78 12.74
C ALA A 105 1.77 2.73 11.69
N THR A 106 0.96 3.48 10.93
CA THR A 106 1.48 4.51 10.01
C THR A 106 2.14 5.65 10.79
N GLN A 107 1.57 6.11 11.89
CA GLN A 107 2.19 7.14 12.75
C GLN A 107 3.56 6.69 13.29
N ALA A 108 3.67 5.45 13.77
CA ALA A 108 4.93 4.89 14.25
C ALA A 108 5.98 4.80 13.12
N LEU A 109 5.57 4.38 11.91
CA LEU A 109 6.43 4.37 10.73
C LEU A 109 6.93 5.78 10.38
N LEU A 110 6.04 6.77 10.30
CA LEU A 110 6.42 8.16 9.97
C LEU A 110 7.34 8.76 11.04
N ALA A 111 7.07 8.49 12.33
CA ALA A 111 7.94 8.91 13.43
C ALA A 111 9.34 8.27 13.33
N SER A 112 9.40 7.00 12.95
CA SER A 112 10.67 6.30 12.70
C SER A 112 11.42 6.90 11.51
N CYS A 113 10.74 7.23 10.40
CA CYS A 113 11.36 7.92 9.25
C CYS A 113 11.96 9.27 9.67
N ARG A 114 11.24 10.05 10.50
CA ARG A 114 11.76 11.31 11.04
C ARG A 114 13.00 11.08 11.89
N ALA A 115 13.02 10.03 12.72
CA ALA A 115 14.17 9.69 13.58
C ALA A 115 15.40 9.24 12.79
N LEU A 116 15.23 8.66 11.59
CA LEU A 116 16.34 8.31 10.69
C LEU A 116 17.15 9.53 10.25
N GLY A 117 16.54 10.70 10.10
CA GLY A 117 17.19 11.92 9.64
C GLY A 117 17.73 11.90 8.21
N THR A 118 17.42 10.86 7.42
CA THR A 118 17.92 10.65 6.05
C THR A 118 16.92 11.05 4.97
N SER A 119 15.72 11.47 5.37
CA SER A 119 14.61 11.80 4.46
C SER A 119 14.31 10.69 3.43
N PRO A 120 13.97 9.46 3.87
CA PRO A 120 13.71 8.36 2.95
C PRO A 120 12.49 8.64 2.05
N VAL A 121 12.47 8.03 0.86
CA VAL A 121 11.26 8.03 0.03
C VAL A 121 10.25 7.05 0.61
N VAL A 122 9.01 7.48 0.83
CA VAL A 122 7.92 6.66 1.37
C VAL A 122 6.76 6.60 0.39
N VAL A 123 6.52 5.44 -0.19
CA VAL A 123 5.34 5.18 -1.03
C VAL A 123 4.26 4.53 -0.16
N PHE A 124 3.17 5.25 0.05
CA PHE A 124 2.04 4.81 0.87
C PHE A 124 0.89 4.32 0.00
N THR A 125 0.40 3.12 0.28
CA THR A 125 -0.81 2.60 -0.36
C THR A 125 -2.06 3.18 0.29
N SER A 126 -2.65 4.17 -0.36
CA SER A 126 -4.00 4.62 -0.08
C SER A 126 -5.01 3.83 -0.94
N SER A 127 -6.25 4.25 -0.97
CA SER A 127 -7.35 3.51 -1.58
C SER A 127 -8.39 4.46 -2.17
N LEU A 128 -9.10 4.01 -3.19
CA LEU A 128 -10.31 4.70 -3.66
C LEU A 128 -11.43 4.77 -2.60
N ALA A 129 -11.33 4.01 -1.49
CA ALA A 129 -12.24 4.11 -0.35
C ALA A 129 -12.19 5.47 0.38
N VAL A 130 -11.23 6.34 0.04
CA VAL A 130 -11.19 7.74 0.48
C VAL A 130 -12.33 8.57 -0.12
N PHE A 131 -12.89 8.11 -1.23
CA PHE A 131 -14.05 8.72 -1.89
C PHE A 131 -15.33 7.99 -1.49
N GLY A 132 -16.43 8.72 -1.39
CA GLY A 132 -17.73 8.14 -1.09
C GLY A 132 -18.79 9.22 -0.85
N GLY A 133 -20.05 8.78 -0.68
CA GLY A 133 -21.15 9.62 -0.25
C GLY A 133 -21.75 10.54 -1.31
N SER A 134 -21.19 10.69 -2.50
CA SER A 134 -21.78 11.44 -3.61
C SER A 134 -22.23 10.52 -4.74
N ALA A 135 -23.23 10.97 -5.49
CA ALA A 135 -23.66 10.34 -6.72
C ALA A 135 -22.79 10.76 -7.92
N GLU A 136 -21.60 11.32 -7.66
CA GLU A 136 -20.67 11.70 -8.72
C GLU A 136 -20.20 10.46 -9.46
N THR A 137 -20.38 10.48 -10.78
CA THR A 137 -20.02 9.36 -11.64
C THR A 137 -18.56 9.37 -12.03
N VAL A 138 -17.87 10.50 -11.85
CA VAL A 138 -16.48 10.69 -12.25
C VAL A 138 -15.67 11.23 -11.08
N ILE A 139 -14.64 10.49 -10.67
CA ILE A 139 -13.63 10.94 -9.71
C ILE A 139 -12.47 11.54 -10.49
N ALA A 140 -12.21 12.82 -10.29
CA ALA A 140 -11.07 13.55 -10.86
C ALA A 140 -9.95 13.75 -9.83
N ASP A 141 -8.81 14.28 -10.27
CA ASP A 141 -7.63 14.48 -9.40
C ASP A 141 -7.89 15.51 -8.27
N ASP A 142 -8.82 16.43 -8.47
CA ASP A 142 -9.24 17.47 -7.54
C ASP A 142 -10.48 17.10 -6.72
N THR A 143 -11.06 15.92 -6.92
CA THR A 143 -12.19 15.44 -6.13
C THR A 143 -11.79 15.32 -4.65
N TRP A 144 -12.55 16.00 -3.77
CA TRP A 144 -12.32 15.96 -2.34
C TRP A 144 -12.59 14.57 -1.75
N PRO A 145 -11.69 14.06 -0.90
CA PRO A 145 -11.95 12.85 -0.14
C PRO A 145 -13.12 13.05 0.83
N VAL A 146 -14.15 12.20 0.71
CA VAL A 146 -15.31 12.17 1.62
C VAL A 146 -15.57 10.71 2.01
N PRO A 147 -14.70 10.10 2.85
CA PRO A 147 -14.79 8.69 3.18
C PRO A 147 -16.09 8.37 3.93
N GLN A 148 -16.69 7.23 3.62
CA GLN A 148 -17.91 6.72 4.26
C GLN A 148 -17.64 5.47 5.11
N THR A 149 -16.38 5.11 5.28
CA THR A 149 -15.94 3.92 6.03
C THR A 149 -14.79 4.28 6.97
N SER A 150 -14.67 3.54 8.08
CA SER A 150 -13.53 3.66 9.01
C SER A 150 -12.20 3.50 8.28
N TYR A 151 -12.10 2.50 7.39
CA TYR A 151 -10.94 2.26 6.56
C TYR A 151 -10.58 3.46 5.67
N GLY A 152 -11.56 4.00 4.94
CA GLY A 152 -11.36 5.17 4.08
C GLY A 152 -10.92 6.39 4.87
N THR A 153 -11.54 6.64 6.04
CA THR A 153 -11.17 7.71 6.96
C THR A 153 -9.72 7.58 7.44
N GLN A 154 -9.31 6.38 7.87
CA GLN A 154 -7.94 6.10 8.30
C GLN A 154 -6.94 6.35 7.17
N LYS A 155 -7.26 5.95 5.92
CA LYS A 155 -6.40 6.19 4.76
C LYS A 155 -6.25 7.69 4.47
N VAL A 156 -7.32 8.48 4.49
CA VAL A 156 -7.27 9.95 4.32
C VAL A 156 -6.41 10.61 5.40
N MET A 157 -6.59 10.23 6.66
CA MET A 157 -5.78 10.76 7.76
C MET A 157 -4.28 10.48 7.54
N CYS A 158 -3.94 9.27 7.08
CA CYS A 158 -2.56 8.90 6.75
C CYS A 158 -2.01 9.67 5.55
N GLU A 159 -2.81 9.94 4.51
CA GLU A 159 -2.40 10.80 3.39
C GLU A 159 -1.97 12.18 3.87
N TYR A 160 -2.78 12.84 4.72
CA TYR A 160 -2.46 14.16 5.25
C TYR A 160 -1.26 14.15 6.20
N LEU A 161 -1.13 13.13 7.05
CA LEU A 161 0.06 12.97 7.89
C LEU A 161 1.32 12.83 7.03
N LEU A 162 1.30 11.97 6.01
CA LEU A 162 2.42 11.79 5.09
C LEU A 162 2.80 13.10 4.38
N ALA A 163 1.79 13.85 3.93
CA ALA A 163 1.99 15.15 3.28
C ALA A 163 2.62 16.17 4.23
N ASP A 164 2.21 16.23 5.50
CA ASP A 164 2.80 17.14 6.47
C ASP A 164 4.25 16.76 6.82
N TYR A 165 4.54 15.47 7.00
CA TYR A 165 5.90 14.99 7.21
C TYR A 165 6.80 15.30 6.00
N THR A 166 6.26 15.23 4.78
CA THR A 166 6.96 15.62 3.54
C THR A 166 7.23 17.11 3.51
N ARG A 167 6.21 17.93 3.78
CA ARG A 167 6.33 19.39 3.84
C ARG A 167 7.39 19.85 4.87
N LYS A 168 7.52 19.10 5.98
CA LYS A 168 8.55 19.33 7.02
C LYS A 168 9.94 18.82 6.65
N GLY A 169 10.10 18.13 5.52
CA GLY A 169 11.37 17.57 5.05
C GLY A 169 11.84 16.33 5.81
N PHE A 170 10.97 15.69 6.59
CA PHE A 170 11.34 14.48 7.35
C PHE A 170 11.45 13.24 6.46
N LEU A 171 10.73 13.24 5.34
CA LEU A 171 10.70 12.18 4.33
C LEU A 171 10.22 12.75 2.99
N ASN A 172 10.30 11.95 1.92
CA ASN A 172 9.70 12.25 0.62
C ASN A 172 8.50 11.31 0.39
N GLY A 173 7.31 11.77 0.77
CA GLY A 173 6.09 10.96 0.79
C GLY A 173 5.31 11.01 -0.51
N ARG A 174 4.77 9.85 -0.91
CA ARG A 174 4.01 9.65 -2.13
C ARG A 174 2.86 8.70 -1.88
N ALA A 175 1.65 9.23 -1.69
CA ALA A 175 0.46 8.41 -1.51
C ALA A 175 -0.17 8.04 -2.86
N VAL A 176 -0.46 6.75 -3.05
CA VAL A 176 -1.13 6.23 -4.25
C VAL A 176 -2.47 5.62 -3.85
N ARG A 177 -3.56 6.19 -4.33
CA ARG A 177 -4.91 5.65 -4.14
C ARG A 177 -5.13 4.54 -5.15
N LEU A 178 -5.06 3.30 -4.66
CA LEU A 178 -5.25 2.11 -5.49
C LEU A 178 -6.74 1.89 -5.77
N MET A 179 -7.02 1.42 -6.99
CA MET A 179 -8.32 0.89 -7.39
C MET A 179 -8.60 -0.46 -6.74
N THR A 180 -9.79 -0.99 -6.92
CA THR A 180 -10.08 -2.37 -6.55
C THR A 180 -9.20 -3.32 -7.35
N VAL A 181 -8.29 -4.00 -6.66
CA VAL A 181 -7.37 -4.94 -7.33
C VAL A 181 -8.05 -6.30 -7.50
N SER A 182 -8.21 -6.75 -8.76
CA SER A 182 -8.82 -8.02 -9.13
C SER A 182 -8.00 -8.68 -10.27
N VAL A 183 -7.79 -10.00 -10.26
CA VAL A 183 -8.28 -11.03 -9.34
C VAL A 183 -7.22 -11.27 -8.26
N ARG A 184 -7.65 -11.31 -6.98
CA ARG A 184 -6.78 -11.69 -5.86
C ARG A 184 -6.76 -13.21 -5.75
N PRO A 185 -5.58 -13.87 -5.76
CA PRO A 185 -5.46 -15.31 -5.56
C PRO A 185 -5.75 -15.69 -4.10
N GLY A 186 -5.86 -16.98 -3.86
CA GLY A 186 -6.00 -17.53 -2.52
C GLY A 186 -7.43 -17.51 -1.98
N ARG A 187 -7.57 -17.59 -0.66
CA ARG A 187 -8.87 -17.60 0.02
C ARG A 187 -9.51 -16.21 0.07
N PRO A 188 -10.85 -16.12 0.09
CA PRO A 188 -11.54 -14.85 0.36
C PRO A 188 -11.03 -14.21 1.65
N ASN A 189 -10.90 -12.89 1.64
CA ASN A 189 -10.61 -12.10 2.83
C ASN A 189 -11.77 -11.14 3.14
N ALA A 190 -11.71 -10.45 4.27
CA ALA A 190 -12.76 -9.53 4.72
C ALA A 190 -12.79 -8.17 3.97
N ALA A 191 -12.09 -8.00 2.84
CA ALA A 191 -12.23 -6.79 2.03
C ALA A 191 -13.64 -6.73 1.41
N ALA A 192 -14.33 -5.60 1.55
CA ALA A 192 -15.67 -5.40 0.99
C ALA A 192 -15.74 -5.68 -0.52
N SER A 193 -14.67 -5.35 -1.26
CA SER A 193 -14.53 -5.62 -2.70
C SER A 193 -14.05 -7.05 -3.03
N GLY A 194 -13.93 -7.92 -2.03
CA GLY A 194 -13.44 -9.31 -2.22
C GLY A 194 -14.27 -10.13 -3.19
N PHE A 195 -15.59 -9.86 -3.27
CA PHE A 195 -16.51 -10.52 -4.20
C PHE A 195 -16.10 -10.37 -5.67
N LEU A 196 -15.48 -9.25 -6.06
CA LEU A 196 -15.00 -9.01 -7.44
C LEU A 196 -13.91 -9.99 -7.88
N SER A 197 -13.13 -10.50 -6.94
CA SER A 197 -12.23 -11.61 -7.20
C SER A 197 -12.96 -12.95 -7.12
N GLY A 198 -13.90 -13.06 -6.20
CA GLY A 198 -14.70 -14.27 -5.95
C GLY A 198 -15.52 -14.70 -7.16
N ILE A 199 -16.24 -13.76 -7.81
CA ILE A 199 -17.07 -14.07 -9.00
C ILE A 199 -16.28 -14.60 -10.21
N VAL A 200 -14.95 -14.47 -10.19
CA VAL A 200 -14.06 -15.05 -11.21
C VAL A 200 -13.39 -16.33 -10.67
N ARG A 201 -12.79 -16.25 -9.50
CA ARG A 201 -11.93 -17.30 -8.94
C ARG A 201 -12.70 -18.54 -8.55
N GLU A 202 -13.83 -18.41 -7.81
CA GLU A 202 -14.62 -19.51 -7.30
C GLU A 202 -15.24 -20.35 -8.42
N PRO A 203 -15.89 -19.75 -9.46
CA PRO A 203 -16.43 -20.55 -10.56
C PRO A 203 -15.34 -21.31 -11.35
N LEU A 204 -14.16 -20.71 -11.54
CA LEU A 204 -13.02 -21.38 -12.17
C LEU A 204 -12.51 -22.58 -11.32
N ALA A 205 -12.77 -22.56 -10.03
CA ALA A 205 -12.49 -23.67 -9.10
C ALA A 205 -13.70 -24.62 -8.91
N GLY A 206 -14.75 -24.49 -9.70
CA GLY A 206 -15.98 -25.31 -9.58
C GLY A 206 -16.85 -24.96 -8.36
N GLN A 207 -16.64 -23.78 -7.76
CA GLN A 207 -17.37 -23.34 -6.56
C GLN A 207 -18.40 -22.24 -6.92
N ARG A 208 -19.46 -22.17 -6.11
CA ARG A 208 -20.46 -21.10 -6.25
C ARG A 208 -19.88 -19.78 -5.74
N ALA A 209 -20.04 -18.70 -6.53
CA ALA A 209 -19.78 -17.35 -6.10
C ALA A 209 -21.07 -16.55 -5.90
N VAL A 210 -21.05 -15.57 -5.00
CA VAL A 210 -22.15 -14.63 -4.77
C VAL A 210 -21.69 -13.23 -5.12
N CYS A 211 -22.44 -12.55 -6.00
CA CYS A 211 -22.30 -11.12 -6.25
C CYS A 211 -23.30 -10.38 -5.34
N PRO A 212 -22.85 -9.62 -4.33
CA PRO A 212 -23.73 -8.98 -3.36
C PRO A 212 -24.25 -7.62 -3.81
N VAL A 213 -23.98 -7.22 -5.05
CA VAL A 213 -24.36 -5.92 -5.61
C VAL A 213 -25.22 -6.11 -6.87
N ASP A 214 -25.93 -5.04 -7.26
CA ASP A 214 -26.69 -5.02 -8.49
C ASP A 214 -25.78 -5.30 -9.70
N PRO A 215 -26.22 -6.09 -10.71
CA PRO A 215 -25.45 -6.38 -11.93
C PRO A 215 -25.04 -5.13 -12.72
N GLY A 216 -25.79 -4.03 -12.61
CA GLY A 216 -25.46 -2.75 -13.24
C GLY A 216 -24.42 -1.91 -12.48
N THR A 217 -23.93 -2.36 -11.31
CA THR A 217 -22.95 -1.63 -10.52
C THR A 217 -21.62 -1.52 -11.26
N GLN A 218 -21.19 -0.30 -11.52
CA GLN A 218 -19.87 -0.02 -12.10
C GLN A 218 -18.83 0.04 -10.99
N VAL A 219 -17.65 -0.55 -11.23
CA VAL A 219 -16.55 -0.59 -10.26
C VAL A 219 -15.22 -0.24 -10.93
N ALA A 220 -14.46 0.61 -10.27
CA ALA A 220 -13.11 0.96 -10.70
C ALA A 220 -12.14 -0.19 -10.37
N LEU A 221 -11.62 -0.84 -11.40
CA LEU A 221 -10.75 -2.02 -11.28
C LEU A 221 -9.32 -1.72 -11.71
N ALA A 222 -8.39 -2.48 -11.17
CA ALA A 222 -7.02 -2.58 -11.66
C ALA A 222 -6.51 -4.01 -11.55
N SER A 223 -5.64 -4.41 -12.48
CA SER A 223 -4.93 -5.68 -12.33
C SER A 223 -3.84 -5.58 -11.25
N PRO A 224 -3.43 -6.70 -10.64
CA PRO A 224 -2.31 -6.72 -9.69
C PRO A 224 -1.00 -6.14 -10.26
N ALA A 225 -0.74 -6.39 -11.54
CA ALA A 225 0.44 -5.85 -12.22
C ALA A 225 0.38 -4.32 -12.34
N LYS A 226 -0.78 -3.75 -12.68
CA LYS A 226 -0.97 -2.30 -12.74
C LYS A 226 -0.86 -1.65 -11.37
N ALA A 227 -1.40 -2.28 -10.33
CA ALA A 227 -1.27 -1.78 -8.95
C ALA A 227 0.20 -1.73 -8.50
N VAL A 228 0.98 -2.79 -8.72
CA VAL A 228 2.42 -2.80 -8.42
C VAL A 228 3.18 -1.80 -9.29
N GLY A 229 2.86 -1.73 -10.58
CA GLY A 229 3.44 -0.73 -11.49
C GLY A 229 3.20 0.71 -11.02
N ALA A 230 2.00 1.03 -10.52
CA ALA A 230 1.70 2.36 -9.97
C ALA A 230 2.58 2.71 -8.75
N LEU A 231 2.81 1.72 -7.85
CA LEU A 231 3.70 1.92 -6.69
C LEU A 231 5.16 2.13 -7.13
N LEU A 232 5.63 1.37 -8.12
CA LEU A 232 6.98 1.54 -8.68
C LEU A 232 7.12 2.89 -9.41
N CYS A 233 6.13 3.28 -10.20
CA CYS A 233 6.09 4.61 -10.83
C CYS A 233 6.13 5.73 -9.79
N ALA A 234 5.37 5.60 -8.70
CA ALA A 234 5.42 6.57 -7.61
C ALA A 234 6.80 6.65 -6.97
N ALA A 235 7.49 5.52 -6.76
CA ALA A 235 8.84 5.51 -6.21
C ALA A 235 9.87 6.13 -7.14
N THR A 236 9.70 6.00 -8.46
CA THR A 236 10.70 6.43 -9.46
C THR A 236 10.45 7.81 -10.04
N ALA A 237 9.22 8.34 -9.99
CA ALA A 237 8.91 9.68 -10.47
C ALA A 237 9.82 10.73 -9.82
N SER A 238 10.27 11.74 -10.56
CA SER A 238 11.00 12.86 -9.98
C SER A 238 10.08 13.71 -9.09
N ASP A 239 10.65 14.48 -8.17
CA ASP A 239 9.87 15.39 -7.32
C ASP A 239 9.12 16.43 -8.16
N GLN A 240 9.71 16.87 -9.27
CA GLN A 240 9.04 17.75 -10.22
C GLN A 240 7.82 17.09 -10.88
N ALA A 241 7.94 15.83 -11.29
CA ALA A 241 6.82 15.07 -11.87
C ALA A 241 5.74 14.77 -10.84
N TRP A 242 6.13 14.50 -9.58
CA TRP A 242 5.18 14.32 -8.48
C TRP A 242 4.42 15.61 -8.17
N GLY A 243 5.08 16.77 -8.24
CA GLY A 243 4.47 18.10 -8.19
C GLY A 243 3.82 18.48 -6.86
N GLY A 244 4.32 17.97 -5.74
CA GLY A 244 3.81 18.33 -4.40
C GLY A 244 2.39 17.84 -4.08
N ARG A 245 1.88 16.85 -4.82
CA ARG A 245 0.55 16.27 -4.58
C ARG A 245 0.49 15.52 -3.26
N THR A 246 -0.61 15.69 -2.51
CA THR A 246 -0.87 14.90 -1.28
C THR A 246 -1.04 13.43 -1.61
N ALA A 247 -1.79 13.12 -2.65
CA ALA A 247 -2.01 11.77 -3.15
C ALA A 247 -2.29 11.78 -4.65
N LEU A 248 -2.05 10.66 -5.31
CA LEU A 248 -2.35 10.41 -6.71
C LEU A 248 -3.30 9.24 -6.84
N THR A 249 -4.41 9.43 -7.55
CA THR A 249 -5.37 8.36 -7.84
C THR A 249 -4.90 7.63 -9.10
N MET A 250 -4.63 6.31 -8.99
CA MET A 250 -4.29 5.54 -10.18
C MET A 250 -5.50 5.44 -11.12
N PRO A 251 -5.29 5.43 -12.47
CA PRO A 251 -6.41 5.26 -13.39
C PRO A 251 -7.03 3.87 -13.26
N ALA A 252 -8.36 3.80 -13.42
CA ALA A 252 -9.12 2.55 -13.55
C ALA A 252 -8.98 1.95 -14.95
N LEU A 253 -9.32 0.67 -15.06
CA LEU A 253 -9.58 -0.01 -16.34
C LEU A 253 -11.00 0.29 -16.77
#